data_51099f83e499caebd4167769f21e39c3
#
_entry.id   51099f83e499caebd4167769f21e39c3
#
_cell.length_a   1.000
_cell.length_b   1.000
_cell.length_c   1.000
_cell.angle_alpha   90.00
_cell.angle_beta   90.00
_cell.angle_gamma   90.00
#
_symmetry.space_group_name_H-M   'P 1'
#
loop_
_entity.id
_entity.type
_entity.pdbx_description
1 polymer ?
#
loop_
_entity_poly.entity_id
_entity_poly.type
_entity_poly.pdbx_seq_one_letter_code
_entity_poly.pdbx_strand_id
1 'polypeptide(L)'
;MINSTIILYFWFKECTPNMWFKKNQEFDNLIKNKFQKTFEYCLKNNMNNNSTFRENYLSWIIVLDQFSRNIYRNQIRSFSGDEKALKLSKIAINKNFLISYEDHYNSFFLMPFMHSEKLSDHEFGLPLFKKYTNKRTYNSAKRHKKVIETFSRFPHRNKI
;
A
#
# COMPACT_ATOMS: atom_id res chain seq x y z
N MET A 1 -10.61 9.69 -14.39
CA MET A 1 -9.82 10.32 -13.30
C MET A 1 -10.28 9.70 -12.01
N ILE A 2 -9.39 9.37 -11.07
CA ILE A 2 -9.80 8.85 -9.76
C ILE A 2 -10.18 9.98 -8.81
N ASN A 3 -11.11 9.71 -7.89
CA ASN A 3 -11.51 10.67 -6.86
C ASN A 3 -10.82 10.32 -5.53
N SER A 4 -9.74 11.03 -5.21
CA SER A 4 -8.93 10.80 -4.00
C SER A 4 -9.75 10.96 -2.72
N THR A 5 -10.67 11.93 -2.68
CA THR A 5 -11.52 12.16 -1.50
C THR A 5 -12.40 10.94 -1.19
N ILE A 6 -13.04 10.36 -2.20
CA ILE A 6 -13.89 9.17 -2.02
C ILE A 6 -13.06 7.98 -1.52
N ILE A 7 -11.87 7.75 -2.10
CA ILE A 7 -11.00 6.65 -1.73
C ILE A 7 -10.52 6.79 -0.28
N LEU A 8 -10.00 7.97 0.08
CA LEU A 8 -9.47 8.21 1.42
C LEU A 8 -10.57 8.23 2.48
N TYR A 9 -11.75 8.79 2.16
CA TYR A 9 -12.90 8.76 3.06
C TYR A 9 -13.33 7.31 3.34
N PHE A 10 -13.50 6.50 2.29
CA PHE A 10 -13.81 5.08 2.44
C PHE A 10 -12.77 4.38 3.33
N TRP A 11 -11.46 4.53 3.01
CA TRP A 11 -10.40 3.79 3.67
C TRP A 11 -10.17 4.21 5.13
N PHE A 12 -10.22 5.51 5.43
CA PHE A 12 -9.88 6.03 6.75
C PHE A 12 -11.08 6.43 7.62
N LYS A 13 -12.29 6.52 7.07
CA LYS A 13 -13.49 6.92 7.81
C LYS A 13 -14.56 5.83 7.84
N GLU A 14 -14.80 5.13 6.73
CA GLU A 14 -15.77 4.03 6.72
C GLU A 14 -15.14 2.71 7.18
N CYS A 15 -13.85 2.47 6.93
CA CYS A 15 -13.15 1.28 7.38
C CYS A 15 -12.49 1.49 8.74
N THR A 16 -12.44 0.42 9.54
CA THR A 16 -11.68 0.38 10.79
C THR A 16 -10.30 -0.27 10.58
N PRO A 17 -9.31 -0.03 11.46
CA PRO A 17 -8.00 -0.67 11.36
C PRO A 17 -8.04 -2.20 11.30
N ASN A 18 -9.01 -2.83 11.96
CA ASN A 18 -9.19 -4.28 11.89
C ASN A 18 -9.60 -4.75 10.50
N MET A 19 -10.40 -3.96 9.76
CA MET A 19 -10.84 -4.31 8.41
C MET A 19 -9.67 -4.29 7.41
N TRP A 20 -8.67 -3.44 7.61
CA TRP A 20 -7.51 -3.35 6.69
C TRP A 20 -6.68 -4.64 6.65
N PHE A 21 -6.58 -5.36 7.76
CA PHE A 21 -5.63 -6.48 7.91
C PHE A 21 -6.30 -7.84 8.13
N LYS A 22 -7.60 -7.88 8.41
CA LYS A 22 -8.34 -9.12 8.60
C LYS A 22 -8.93 -9.61 7.27
N LYS A 23 -8.70 -10.89 6.95
CA LYS A 23 -9.36 -11.50 5.79
C LYS A 23 -10.87 -11.57 6.03
N ASN A 24 -11.65 -11.00 5.10
CA ASN A 24 -13.10 -11.01 5.13
C ASN A 24 -13.63 -10.96 3.70
N GLN A 25 -14.39 -12.00 3.30
CA GLN A 25 -14.91 -12.13 1.93
C GLN A 25 -15.93 -11.05 1.58
N GLU A 26 -16.76 -10.65 2.53
CA GLU A 26 -17.75 -9.58 2.30
C GLU A 26 -17.06 -8.23 2.06
N PHE A 27 -16.02 -7.96 2.85
CA PHE A 27 -15.20 -6.77 2.67
C PHE A 27 -14.44 -6.77 1.33
N ASP A 28 -13.90 -7.93 0.94
CA ASP A 28 -13.25 -8.10 -0.37
C ASP A 28 -14.25 -7.84 -1.52
N ASN A 29 -15.46 -8.37 -1.42
CA ASN A 29 -16.52 -8.13 -2.40
C ASN A 29 -16.96 -6.66 -2.44
N LEU A 30 -17.05 -6.00 -1.29
CA LEU A 30 -17.37 -4.58 -1.19
C LEU A 30 -16.34 -3.73 -1.93
N ILE A 31 -15.04 -3.95 -1.67
CA ILE A 31 -13.95 -3.24 -2.34
C ILE A 31 -13.96 -3.54 -3.84
N LYS A 32 -14.14 -4.79 -4.23
CA LYS A 32 -14.23 -5.19 -5.63
C LYS A 32 -15.35 -4.45 -6.36
N ASN A 33 -16.56 -4.44 -5.80
CA ASN A 33 -17.71 -3.79 -6.41
C ASN A 33 -17.53 -2.26 -6.52
N LYS A 34 -16.95 -1.62 -5.50
CA LYS A 34 -16.75 -0.16 -5.48
C LYS A 34 -15.57 0.29 -6.34
N PHE A 35 -14.45 -0.44 -6.34
CA PHE A 35 -13.17 0.10 -6.79
C PHE A 35 -12.42 -0.73 -7.84
N GLN A 36 -12.98 -1.83 -8.35
CA GLN A 36 -12.30 -2.62 -9.38
C GLN A 36 -11.98 -1.78 -10.64
N LYS A 37 -12.95 -0.98 -11.11
CA LYS A 37 -12.73 -0.10 -12.27
C LYS A 37 -11.65 0.96 -11.98
N THR A 38 -11.62 1.47 -10.76
CA THR A 38 -10.60 2.43 -10.29
C THR A 38 -9.22 1.79 -10.29
N PHE A 39 -9.10 0.55 -9.78
CA PHE A 39 -7.86 -0.21 -9.82
C PHE A 39 -7.37 -0.44 -11.25
N GLU A 40 -8.24 -0.88 -12.16
CA GLU A 40 -7.89 -1.09 -13.57
C GLU A 40 -7.41 0.21 -14.22
N TYR A 41 -8.05 1.33 -13.89
CA TYR A 41 -7.62 2.64 -14.37
C TYR A 41 -6.22 2.99 -13.85
N CYS A 42 -5.96 2.84 -12.54
CA CYS A 42 -4.65 3.14 -11.94
C CYS A 42 -3.56 2.22 -12.47
N LEU A 43 -3.89 0.96 -12.76
CA LEU A 43 -2.92 0.02 -13.32
C LEU A 43 -2.48 0.41 -14.74
N LYS A 44 -3.43 0.85 -15.58
CA LYS A 44 -3.18 1.21 -16.99
C LYS A 44 -2.62 2.60 -17.19
N ASN A 45 -2.96 3.56 -16.33
CA ASN A 45 -2.61 4.97 -16.48
C ASN A 45 -1.55 5.40 -15.48
N ASN A 46 -0.82 6.46 -15.79
CA ASN A 46 0.11 7.09 -14.87
C ASN A 46 -0.58 8.23 -14.12
N MET A 47 -0.23 8.36 -12.84
CA MET A 47 -0.61 9.51 -12.05
C MET A 47 0.18 10.74 -12.54
N ASN A 48 -0.44 11.92 -12.49
CA ASN A 48 0.28 13.17 -12.73
C ASN A 48 1.26 13.44 -11.58
N ASN A 49 2.54 13.20 -11.82
CA ASN A 49 3.61 13.38 -10.83
C ASN A 49 3.87 14.85 -10.46
N ASN A 50 3.27 15.81 -11.17
CA ASN A 50 3.36 17.24 -10.84
C ASN A 50 2.33 17.63 -9.77
N SER A 51 1.45 16.72 -9.34
CA SER A 51 0.54 17.00 -8.23
C SER A 51 1.32 17.38 -6.96
N THR A 52 0.88 18.45 -6.32
CA THR A 52 1.38 18.91 -5.01
C THR A 52 0.55 18.36 -3.85
N PHE A 53 -0.59 17.72 -4.15
CA PHE A 53 -1.49 17.18 -3.14
C PHE A 53 -1.07 15.76 -2.76
N ARG A 54 -0.66 15.57 -1.52
CA ARG A 54 -0.25 14.27 -0.96
C ARG A 54 -1.37 13.22 -1.01
N GLU A 55 -2.62 13.66 -0.89
CA GLU A 55 -3.82 12.82 -0.94
C GLU A 55 -3.95 12.09 -2.28
N ASN A 56 -3.53 12.71 -3.37
CA ASN A 56 -3.53 12.07 -4.68
C ASN A 56 -2.57 10.88 -4.71
N TYR A 57 -1.36 11.02 -4.18
CA TYR A 57 -0.39 9.93 -4.09
C TYR A 57 -0.89 8.81 -3.18
N LEU A 58 -1.40 9.18 -1.99
CA LEU A 58 -1.89 8.20 -1.03
C LEU A 58 -3.06 7.38 -1.58
N SER A 59 -4.02 8.01 -2.24
CA SER A 59 -5.16 7.31 -2.84
C SER A 59 -4.73 6.33 -3.94
N TRP A 60 -3.80 6.72 -4.81
CA TRP A 60 -3.26 5.81 -5.82
C TRP A 60 -2.50 4.65 -5.21
N ILE A 61 -1.68 4.90 -4.18
CA ILE A 61 -0.95 3.85 -3.47
C ILE A 61 -1.92 2.86 -2.83
N ILE A 62 -2.96 3.33 -2.12
CA ILE A 62 -3.98 2.47 -1.50
C ILE A 62 -4.70 1.62 -2.56
N VAL A 63 -5.10 2.21 -3.68
CA VAL A 63 -5.76 1.46 -4.76
C VAL A 63 -4.84 0.38 -5.34
N LEU A 64 -3.58 0.71 -5.63
CA LEU A 64 -2.63 -0.20 -6.26
C LEU A 64 -2.11 -1.28 -5.31
N ASP A 65 -1.83 -0.93 -4.05
CA ASP A 65 -1.21 -1.83 -3.08
C ASP A 65 -2.23 -2.57 -2.19
N GLN A 66 -3.28 -1.88 -1.73
CA GLN A 66 -4.23 -2.47 -0.78
C GLN A 66 -5.47 -3.05 -1.49
N PHE A 67 -6.15 -2.27 -2.33
CA PHE A 67 -7.37 -2.76 -2.99
C PHE A 67 -7.10 -3.92 -3.94
N SER A 68 -5.92 -3.96 -4.58
CA SER A 68 -5.51 -5.12 -5.40
C SER A 68 -5.56 -6.43 -4.61
N ARG A 69 -5.12 -6.40 -3.36
CA ARG A 69 -5.10 -7.57 -2.46
C ARG A 69 -6.50 -8.04 -2.05
N ASN A 70 -7.43 -7.12 -1.91
CA ASN A 70 -8.83 -7.46 -1.66
C ASN A 70 -9.53 -7.96 -2.93
N ILE A 71 -9.40 -7.23 -4.05
CA ILE A 71 -10.09 -7.52 -5.31
C ILE A 71 -9.66 -8.87 -5.90
N TYR A 72 -8.37 -9.18 -5.82
CA TYR A 72 -7.77 -10.37 -6.45
C TYR A 72 -7.15 -11.32 -5.41
N ARG A 73 -7.78 -11.44 -4.24
CA ARG A 73 -7.29 -12.33 -3.18
C ARG A 73 -7.04 -13.75 -3.71
N ASN A 74 -5.91 -14.34 -3.34
CA ASN A 74 -5.43 -15.66 -3.78
C ASN A 74 -5.16 -15.75 -5.30
N GLN A 75 -4.90 -14.63 -5.98
CA GLN A 75 -4.51 -14.59 -7.38
C GLN A 75 -3.20 -13.80 -7.54
N ILE A 76 -2.35 -14.20 -8.50
CA ILE A 76 -1.11 -13.46 -8.85
C ILE A 76 -1.40 -11.98 -9.11
N ARG A 77 -2.55 -11.69 -9.70
CA ARG A 77 -2.99 -10.33 -10.03
C ARG A 77 -3.08 -9.41 -8.81
N SER A 78 -3.20 -9.95 -7.58
CA SER A 78 -3.20 -9.16 -6.34
C SER A 78 -1.90 -8.35 -6.13
N PHE A 79 -0.81 -8.72 -6.80
CA PHE A 79 0.50 -8.07 -6.72
C PHE A 79 0.83 -7.19 -7.94
N SER A 80 -0.06 -7.12 -8.93
CA SER A 80 0.21 -6.42 -10.20
C SER A 80 0.39 -4.90 -10.05
N GLY A 81 -0.07 -4.30 -8.95
CA GLY A 81 0.10 -2.89 -8.61
C GLY A 81 1.35 -2.55 -7.80
N ASP A 82 2.05 -3.56 -7.27
CA ASP A 82 3.12 -3.38 -6.25
C ASP A 82 4.26 -2.47 -6.75
N GLU A 83 4.77 -2.69 -7.95
CA GLU A 83 5.87 -1.90 -8.51
C GLU A 83 5.49 -0.42 -8.69
N LYS A 84 4.29 -0.19 -9.22
CA LYS A 84 3.77 1.17 -9.42
C LYS A 84 3.50 1.88 -8.09
N ALA A 85 2.93 1.19 -7.11
CA ALA A 85 2.73 1.71 -5.76
C ALA A 85 4.06 2.09 -5.10
N LEU A 86 5.08 1.24 -5.20
CA LEU A 86 6.42 1.51 -4.67
C LEU A 86 7.05 2.75 -5.32
N LYS A 87 6.92 2.91 -6.64
CA LYS A 87 7.41 4.10 -7.35
C LYS A 87 6.73 5.37 -6.83
N LEU A 88 5.42 5.35 -6.65
CA LEU A 88 4.67 6.49 -6.10
C LEU A 88 5.05 6.79 -4.65
N SER A 89 5.30 5.76 -3.83
CA SER A 89 5.79 5.91 -2.46
C SER A 89 7.16 6.60 -2.42
N LYS A 90 8.09 6.22 -3.28
CA LYS A 90 9.41 6.88 -3.40
C LYS A 90 9.28 8.36 -3.77
N ILE A 91 8.39 8.68 -4.71
CA ILE A 91 8.12 10.08 -5.09
C ILE A 91 7.49 10.85 -3.92
N ALA A 92 6.53 10.27 -3.21
CA ALA A 92 5.87 10.89 -2.06
C ALA A 92 6.87 11.21 -0.92
N ILE A 93 7.82 10.32 -0.65
CA ILE A 93 8.88 10.54 0.34
C ILE A 93 9.78 11.70 -0.10
N ASN A 94 10.21 11.73 -1.37
CA ASN A 94 11.03 12.82 -1.91
C ASN A 94 10.31 14.18 -1.88
N LYS A 95 8.98 14.17 -1.90
CA LYS A 95 8.15 15.38 -1.74
C LYS A 95 7.87 15.73 -0.27
N ASN A 96 8.45 15.03 0.69
CA ASN A 96 8.26 15.22 2.15
C ASN A 96 6.79 15.08 2.60
N PHE A 97 6.05 14.12 2.06
CA PHE A 97 4.64 13.91 2.39
C PHE A 97 4.38 13.12 3.67
N LEU A 98 5.43 12.61 4.34
CA LEU A 98 5.31 11.98 5.66
C LEU A 98 5.22 13.04 6.76
N ILE A 99 4.22 12.94 7.65
CA ILE A 99 3.96 13.89 8.74
C ILE A 99 4.00 13.15 10.07
N SER A 100 4.78 13.63 11.04
CA SER A 100 5.17 12.92 12.28
C SER A 100 4.02 12.40 13.15
N TYR A 101 2.81 12.92 13.06
CA TYR A 101 1.66 12.52 13.88
C TYR A 101 0.50 11.91 13.09
N GLU A 102 0.76 11.49 11.85
CA GLU A 102 -0.24 10.85 11.00
C GLU A 102 0.19 9.41 10.66
N ASP A 103 0.39 8.58 11.69
CA ASP A 103 0.94 7.23 11.54
C ASP A 103 0.11 6.31 10.64
N HIS A 104 -1.21 6.45 10.55
CA HIS A 104 -2.04 5.68 9.61
C HIS A 104 -1.76 6.08 8.16
N TYR A 105 -1.74 7.36 7.84
CA TYR A 105 -1.40 7.84 6.49
C TYR A 105 0.02 7.45 6.12
N ASN A 106 0.97 7.66 7.03
CA ASN A 106 2.37 7.29 6.84
C ASN A 106 2.55 5.78 6.64
N SER A 107 1.80 4.96 7.37
CA SER A 107 1.83 3.51 7.22
C SER A 107 1.49 3.10 5.78
N PHE A 108 0.45 3.66 5.19
CA PHE A 108 0.07 3.32 3.82
C PHE A 108 0.99 3.94 2.76
N PHE A 109 1.59 5.10 3.00
CA PHE A 109 2.68 5.61 2.15
C PHE A 109 3.89 4.67 2.14
N LEU A 110 4.18 4.00 3.25
CA LEU A 110 5.37 3.16 3.42
C LEU A 110 5.13 1.67 3.12
N MET A 111 3.89 1.18 3.15
CA MET A 111 3.60 -0.24 2.93
C MET A 111 4.17 -0.84 1.65
N PRO A 112 4.23 -0.13 0.50
CA PRO A 112 4.86 -0.68 -0.69
C PRO A 112 6.32 -1.10 -0.50
N PHE A 113 7.07 -0.46 0.40
CA PHE A 113 8.43 -0.91 0.76
C PHE A 113 8.41 -2.24 1.51
N MET A 114 7.43 -2.43 2.41
CA MET A 114 7.24 -3.68 3.15
C MET A 114 6.86 -4.85 2.22
N HIS A 115 6.19 -4.55 1.11
CA HIS A 115 5.73 -5.53 0.13
C HIS A 115 6.73 -5.83 -1.00
N SER A 116 7.82 -5.08 -1.09
CA SER A 116 8.88 -5.31 -2.08
C SER A 116 9.63 -6.62 -1.79
N GLU A 117 10.08 -7.31 -2.84
CA GLU A 117 10.96 -8.48 -2.72
C GLU A 117 12.45 -8.12 -2.86
N LYS A 118 12.78 -6.81 -2.89
CA LYS A 118 14.17 -6.33 -2.91
C LYS A 118 14.59 -5.91 -1.50
N LEU A 119 15.67 -6.50 -0.98
CA LEU A 119 16.18 -6.17 0.36
C LEU A 119 16.50 -4.68 0.51
N SER A 120 17.04 -4.04 -0.53
CA SER A 120 17.36 -2.60 -0.51
C SER A 120 16.15 -1.70 -0.24
N ASP A 121 14.95 -2.09 -0.69
CA ASP A 121 13.74 -1.33 -0.40
C ASP A 121 13.34 -1.45 1.09
N HIS A 122 13.54 -2.61 1.70
CA HIS A 122 13.34 -2.80 3.14
C HIS A 122 14.36 -2.02 3.98
N GLU A 123 15.62 -2.01 3.57
CA GLU A 123 16.68 -1.25 4.24
C GLU A 123 16.40 0.25 4.19
N PHE A 124 15.95 0.75 3.05
CA PHE A 124 15.54 2.15 2.90
C PHE A 124 14.29 2.48 3.73
N GLY A 125 13.28 1.62 3.70
CA GLY A 125 11.97 1.86 4.34
C GLY A 125 11.99 1.72 5.85
N LEU A 126 12.78 0.80 6.41
CA LEU A 126 12.71 0.45 7.84
C LEU A 126 12.96 1.62 8.80
N PRO A 127 13.95 2.51 8.58
CA PRO A 127 14.12 3.71 9.40
C PRO A 127 12.93 4.67 9.33
N LEU A 128 12.27 4.76 8.17
CA LEU A 128 11.08 5.58 7.97
C LEU A 128 9.87 4.99 8.73
N PHE A 129 9.66 3.68 8.69
CA PHE A 129 8.67 3.01 9.52
C PHE A 129 8.89 3.29 11.02
N LYS A 130 10.15 3.20 11.48
CA LYS A 130 10.49 3.48 12.87
C LYS A 130 10.15 4.92 13.27
N LYS A 131 10.40 5.89 12.39
CA LYS A 131 10.23 7.32 12.65
C LYS A 131 8.77 7.78 12.54
N TYR A 132 8.02 7.25 11.57
CA TYR A 132 6.75 7.82 11.12
C TYR A 132 5.53 6.94 11.37
N THR A 133 5.71 5.72 11.92
CA THR A 133 4.59 4.81 12.17
C THR A 133 4.61 4.31 13.62
N ASN A 134 3.50 3.67 14.04
CA ASN A 134 3.41 3.07 15.35
C ASN A 134 4.27 1.79 15.46
N LYS A 135 4.50 1.35 16.71
CA LYS A 135 5.31 0.15 17.02
C LYS A 135 4.83 -1.11 16.32
N ARG A 136 3.51 -1.30 16.17
CA ARG A 136 2.93 -2.47 15.51
C ARG A 136 3.32 -2.53 14.04
N THR A 137 3.17 -1.42 13.32
CA THR A 137 3.53 -1.29 11.90
C THR A 137 5.05 -1.47 11.70
N TYR A 138 5.86 -0.81 12.53
CA TYR A 138 7.31 -0.99 12.50
C TYR A 138 7.74 -2.44 12.74
N ASN A 139 7.16 -3.13 13.72
CA ASN A 139 7.44 -4.54 13.97
C ASN A 139 7.02 -5.43 12.79
N SER A 140 5.92 -5.09 12.11
CA SER A 140 5.51 -5.77 10.89
C SER A 140 6.54 -5.60 9.77
N ALA A 141 7.04 -4.38 9.55
CA ALA A 141 8.09 -4.11 8.57
C ALA A 141 9.37 -4.91 8.87
N LYS A 142 9.78 -5.01 10.13
CA LYS A 142 10.92 -5.85 10.53
C LYS A 142 10.72 -7.33 10.18
N ARG A 143 9.53 -7.88 10.43
CA ARG A 143 9.22 -9.28 10.10
C ARG A 143 9.28 -9.53 8.60
N HIS A 144 8.73 -8.62 7.79
CA HIS A 144 8.79 -8.73 6.33
C HIS A 144 10.23 -8.66 5.82
N LYS A 145 11.04 -7.72 6.35
CA LYS A 145 12.47 -7.64 6.02
C LYS A 145 13.17 -8.97 6.32
N LYS A 146 12.92 -9.57 7.49
CA LYS A 146 13.51 -10.85 7.88
C LYS A 146 13.18 -11.99 6.91
N VAL A 147 11.95 -12.02 6.40
CA VAL A 147 11.55 -12.99 5.35
C VAL A 147 12.36 -12.79 4.08
N ILE A 148 12.55 -11.56 3.62
CA ILE A 148 13.35 -11.26 2.43
C ILE A 148 14.83 -11.57 2.64
N GLU A 149 15.39 -11.26 3.82
CA GLU A 149 16.77 -11.66 4.17
C GLU A 149 16.98 -13.17 4.12
N THR A 150 15.95 -13.94 4.52
CA THR A 150 16.05 -15.40 4.60
C THR A 150 15.81 -16.09 3.26
N PHE A 151 14.82 -15.63 2.48
CA PHE A 151 14.30 -16.33 1.31
C PHE A 151 14.48 -15.57 0.00
N SER A 152 14.91 -14.31 0.03
CA SER A 152 14.98 -13.38 -1.12
C SER A 152 13.65 -13.18 -1.87
N ARG A 153 12.54 -13.60 -1.26
CA ARG A 153 11.17 -13.51 -1.79
C ARG A 153 10.15 -13.75 -0.68
N PHE A 154 8.87 -13.52 -0.98
CA PHE A 154 7.77 -13.94 -0.10
C PHE A 154 7.28 -15.35 -0.48
N PRO A 155 7.61 -16.42 0.28
CA PRO A 155 7.26 -17.80 -0.08
C PRO A 155 5.77 -18.04 -0.26
N HIS A 156 4.91 -17.29 0.44
CA HIS A 156 3.45 -17.42 0.32
C HIS A 156 2.92 -17.03 -1.07
N ARG A 157 3.65 -16.22 -1.84
CA ARG A 157 3.29 -15.86 -3.22
C ARG A 157 3.47 -17.01 -4.20
N ASN A 158 4.27 -18.01 -3.86
CA ASN A 158 4.53 -19.18 -4.72
C ASN A 158 3.35 -20.17 -4.79
N LYS A 159 2.37 -20.04 -3.90
CA LYS A 159 1.19 -20.92 -3.83
C LYS A 159 0.00 -20.40 -4.63
N ILE A 160 0.20 -19.33 -5.37
CA ILE A 160 -0.83 -18.63 -6.12
C ILE A 160 -0.61 -18.86 -7.61
#